data_5e4bace1ac853e525dab4b15e46ee239
#
_entry.id   5e4bace1ac853e525dab4b15e46ee239
#
_cell.length_a   1.000
_cell.length_b   1.000
_cell.length_c   1.000
_cell.angle_alpha   90.00
_cell.angle_beta   90.00
_cell.angle_gamma   90.00
#
_symmetry.space_group_name_H-M   'P 1'
#
loop_
_entity.id
_entity.type
_entity.pdbx_description
1 polymer ?
#
loop_
_entity_poly.entity_id
_entity_poly.type
_entity_poly.pdbx_seq_one_letter_code
_entity_poly.pdbx_strand_id
1 'polypeptide(L)'
;MLADISGSCRAMTSLALTYMGLMREVFPGGCHLFVFVNHLVPVDCYFSNENVTTAVESINKNVPSRGIYSNYGAPLKELRYDNTGIINKDTTIVMLGDCRNNKNYSGVEEVEWLSKRASNFFVLNPDPLNKWGQGDSIADLYAKSGATVCRVSSTQDLLTFLESASLRKHA
;
A
#
# COMPACT_ATOMS: atom_id res chain seq x y z
N MET A 1 2.49 -5.91 1.84
CA MET A 1 2.48 -4.57 1.21
C MET A 1 1.30 -4.46 0.26
N LEU A 2 0.71 -3.27 0.13
CA LEU A 2 -0.41 -2.98 -0.77
C LEU A 2 -0.07 -1.78 -1.64
N ALA A 3 -0.34 -1.83 -2.96
CA ALA A 3 -0.13 -0.68 -3.84
C ALA A 3 -1.40 -0.37 -4.64
N ASP A 4 -1.82 0.88 -4.58
CA ASP A 4 -2.86 1.42 -5.45
C ASP A 4 -2.31 1.57 -6.88
N ILE A 5 -2.94 0.87 -7.83
CA ILE A 5 -2.59 0.92 -9.25
C ILE A 5 -3.64 1.69 -10.07
N SER A 6 -4.49 2.47 -9.42
CA SER A 6 -5.51 3.30 -10.07
C SER A 6 -4.91 4.38 -10.97
N GLY A 7 -5.78 5.00 -11.78
CA GLY A 7 -5.36 6.03 -12.73
C GLY A 7 -4.71 7.26 -12.09
N SER A 8 -5.14 7.69 -10.92
CA SER A 8 -4.56 8.81 -10.17
C SER A 8 -3.17 8.51 -9.64
N CYS A 9 -2.91 7.24 -9.28
CA CYS A 9 -1.62 6.78 -8.79
C CYS A 9 -0.62 6.36 -9.88
N ARG A 10 -0.99 6.46 -11.18
CA ARG A 10 -0.17 5.95 -12.30
C ARG A 10 1.28 6.41 -12.27
N ALA A 11 1.55 7.67 -11.94
CA ALA A 11 2.91 8.21 -11.87
C ALA A 11 3.76 7.51 -10.78
N MET A 12 3.12 7.02 -9.72
CA MET A 12 3.76 6.34 -8.59
C MET A 12 3.69 4.82 -8.68
N THR A 13 2.84 4.26 -9.55
CA THR A 13 2.63 2.81 -9.66
C THR A 13 3.94 2.07 -9.94
N SER A 14 4.74 2.53 -10.91
CA SER A 14 6.01 1.88 -11.23
C SER A 14 6.99 1.93 -10.05
N LEU A 15 7.08 3.06 -9.34
CA LEU A 15 7.91 3.19 -8.14
C LEU A 15 7.43 2.25 -7.03
N ALA A 16 6.12 2.21 -6.78
CA ALA A 16 5.50 1.34 -5.78
C ALA A 16 5.78 -0.14 -6.07
N LEU A 17 5.54 -0.59 -7.30
CA LEU A 17 5.78 -1.97 -7.71
C LEU A 17 7.28 -2.34 -7.69
N THR A 18 8.16 -1.42 -8.11
CA THR A 18 9.61 -1.63 -7.99
C THR A 18 10.02 -1.79 -6.54
N TYR A 19 9.51 -0.94 -5.65
CA TYR A 19 9.76 -1.06 -4.22
C TYR A 19 9.25 -2.39 -3.64
N MET A 20 8.07 -2.82 -4.04
CA MET A 20 7.52 -4.13 -3.64
C MET A 20 8.44 -5.27 -4.07
N GLY A 21 8.95 -5.24 -5.29
CA GLY A 21 9.90 -6.23 -5.80
C GLY A 21 11.20 -6.26 -4.98
N LEU A 22 11.80 -5.09 -4.71
CA LEU A 22 12.99 -4.99 -3.87
C LEU A 22 12.76 -5.53 -2.45
N MET A 23 11.59 -5.23 -1.85
CA MET A 23 11.23 -5.77 -0.53
C MET A 23 11.09 -7.29 -0.56
N ARG A 24 10.57 -7.86 -1.65
CA ARG A 24 10.50 -9.32 -1.84
C ARG A 24 11.88 -9.95 -1.90
N GLU A 25 12.85 -9.32 -2.56
CA GLU A 25 14.24 -9.79 -2.62
C GLU A 25 14.91 -9.74 -1.25
N VAL A 26 14.68 -8.66 -0.48
CA VAL A 26 15.27 -8.49 0.87
C VAL A 26 14.63 -9.42 1.91
N PHE A 27 13.33 -9.71 1.78
CA PHE A 27 12.56 -10.52 2.72
C PHE A 27 11.90 -11.72 2.02
N PRO A 28 12.66 -12.66 1.45
CA PRO A 28 12.10 -13.82 0.76
C PRO A 28 11.29 -14.68 1.73
N GLY A 29 10.01 -14.92 1.41
CA GLY A 29 9.11 -15.71 2.25
C GLY A 29 8.43 -14.95 3.39
N GLY A 30 8.89 -13.73 3.73
CA GLY A 30 8.28 -12.88 4.77
C GLY A 30 7.53 -11.66 4.22
N CYS A 31 7.36 -11.52 2.91
CA CYS A 31 6.71 -10.39 2.28
C CYS A 31 5.52 -10.86 1.43
N HIS A 32 4.33 -10.39 1.76
CA HIS A 32 3.12 -10.59 0.97
C HIS A 32 2.81 -9.33 0.17
N LEU A 33 2.63 -9.47 -1.13
CA LEU A 33 2.48 -8.37 -2.07
C LEU A 33 1.09 -8.37 -2.71
N PHE A 34 0.40 -7.24 -2.59
CA PHE A 34 -0.92 -7.03 -3.16
C PHE A 34 -0.97 -5.72 -3.93
N VAL A 35 -1.72 -5.71 -5.01
CA VAL A 35 -2.15 -4.47 -5.67
C VAL A 35 -3.66 -4.33 -5.57
N PHE A 36 -4.16 -3.11 -5.76
CA PHE A 36 -5.60 -2.88 -5.74
C PHE A 36 -6.01 -1.66 -6.58
N VAL A 37 -7.27 -1.64 -6.97
CA VAL A 37 -8.05 -0.45 -7.32
C VAL A 37 -9.33 -0.45 -6.49
N ASN A 38 -10.12 -1.52 -6.56
CA ASN A 38 -11.34 -1.74 -5.79
C ASN A 38 -11.42 -3.15 -5.18
N HIS A 39 -10.47 -4.02 -5.49
CA HIS A 39 -10.29 -5.36 -4.93
C HIS A 39 -8.82 -5.61 -4.68
N LEU A 40 -8.51 -6.48 -3.72
CA LEU A 40 -7.16 -6.88 -3.36
C LEU A 40 -6.72 -8.03 -4.28
N VAL A 41 -5.63 -7.83 -5.01
CA VAL A 41 -5.07 -8.83 -5.93
C VAL A 41 -3.68 -9.21 -5.46
N PRO A 42 -3.43 -10.49 -5.08
CA PRO A 42 -2.09 -10.95 -4.74
C PRO A 42 -1.20 -10.97 -5.98
N VAL A 43 0.03 -10.47 -5.85
CA VAL A 43 0.98 -10.34 -6.97
C VAL A 43 2.34 -10.97 -6.67
N ASP A 44 2.46 -11.74 -5.61
CA ASP A 44 3.69 -12.45 -5.21
C ASP A 44 4.25 -13.31 -6.35
N CYS A 45 3.38 -13.98 -7.11
CA CYS A 45 3.77 -14.87 -8.20
C CYS A 45 4.54 -14.17 -9.32
N TYR A 46 4.26 -12.89 -9.57
CA TYR A 46 4.96 -12.12 -10.60
C TYR A 46 6.43 -11.84 -10.24
N PHE A 47 6.76 -11.81 -8.94
CA PHE A 47 8.10 -11.55 -8.44
C PHE A 47 8.90 -12.82 -8.11
N SER A 48 8.33 -14.01 -8.32
CA SER A 48 8.97 -15.26 -7.88
C SER A 48 10.05 -15.77 -8.84
N ASN A 49 9.93 -15.49 -10.14
CA ASN A 49 10.80 -16.06 -11.19
C ASN A 49 11.30 -15.03 -12.20
N GLU A 50 10.97 -13.76 -12.05
CA GLU A 50 11.29 -12.70 -12.99
C GLU A 50 12.05 -11.57 -12.30
N ASN A 51 12.83 -10.80 -13.08
CA ASN A 51 13.37 -9.57 -12.55
C ASN A 51 12.24 -8.55 -12.29
N VAL A 52 12.50 -7.58 -11.42
CA VAL A 52 11.50 -6.59 -10.99
C VAL A 52 10.86 -5.85 -12.16
N THR A 53 11.63 -5.51 -13.20
CA THR A 53 11.12 -4.78 -14.37
C THR A 53 10.05 -5.60 -15.13
N THR A 54 10.36 -6.86 -15.42
CA THR A 54 9.43 -7.77 -16.11
C THR A 54 8.18 -8.04 -15.26
N ALA A 55 8.35 -8.19 -13.93
CA ALA A 55 7.22 -8.35 -13.01
C ALA A 55 6.29 -7.12 -13.05
N VAL A 56 6.84 -5.91 -13.02
CA VAL A 56 6.07 -4.65 -13.10
C VAL A 56 5.32 -4.55 -14.43
N GLU A 57 5.95 -4.89 -15.55
CA GLU A 57 5.30 -4.91 -16.87
C GLU A 57 4.15 -5.93 -16.91
N SER A 58 4.38 -7.12 -16.39
CA SER A 58 3.39 -8.19 -16.31
C SER A 58 2.18 -7.82 -15.47
N ILE A 59 2.40 -7.20 -14.31
CA ILE A 59 1.31 -6.69 -13.44
C ILE A 59 0.50 -5.62 -14.19
N ASN A 60 1.17 -4.63 -14.79
CA ASN A 60 0.50 -3.55 -15.52
C ASN A 60 -0.32 -4.04 -16.72
N LYS A 61 0.08 -5.17 -17.31
CA LYS A 61 -0.62 -5.80 -18.44
C LYS A 61 -1.81 -6.66 -18.00
N ASN A 62 -1.65 -7.41 -16.92
CA ASN A 62 -2.57 -8.50 -16.57
C ASN A 62 -3.55 -8.12 -15.45
N VAL A 63 -3.23 -7.12 -14.60
CA VAL A 63 -4.14 -6.69 -13.54
C VAL A 63 -4.97 -5.49 -14.02
N PRO A 64 -6.31 -5.63 -14.10
CA PRO A 64 -7.17 -4.55 -14.55
C PRO A 64 -7.11 -3.32 -13.64
N SER A 65 -6.83 -2.16 -14.22
CA SER A 65 -6.80 -0.89 -13.47
C SER A 65 -7.49 0.27 -14.21
N ARG A 66 -7.68 0.15 -15.54
CA ARG A 66 -8.25 1.22 -16.36
C ARG A 66 -9.77 1.25 -16.27
N GLY A 67 -10.32 2.45 -16.10
CA GLY A 67 -11.78 2.65 -16.04
C GLY A 67 -12.43 2.18 -14.75
N ILE A 68 -11.64 1.80 -13.75
CA ILE A 68 -12.11 1.38 -12.43
C ILE A 68 -11.84 2.54 -11.45
N TYR A 69 -12.85 2.88 -10.67
CA TYR A 69 -12.71 3.88 -9.60
C TYR A 69 -12.11 3.27 -8.35
N SER A 70 -11.18 3.99 -7.72
CA SER A 70 -10.54 3.57 -6.48
C SER A 70 -11.55 3.40 -5.36
N ASN A 71 -11.42 2.31 -4.63
CA ASN A 71 -12.14 2.04 -3.40
C ASN A 71 -11.14 1.42 -2.40
N TYR A 72 -10.74 2.19 -1.42
CA TYR A 72 -9.76 1.74 -0.41
C TYR A 72 -10.36 0.82 0.64
N GLY A 73 -11.64 0.99 0.96
CA GLY A 73 -12.30 0.20 1.98
C GLY A 73 -12.48 -1.26 1.61
N ALA A 74 -12.77 -1.57 0.32
CA ALA A 74 -12.97 -2.94 -0.11
C ALA A 74 -11.69 -3.80 0.04
N PRO A 75 -10.53 -3.42 -0.50
CA PRO A 75 -9.29 -4.19 -0.31
C PRO A 75 -8.82 -4.26 1.15
N LEU A 76 -9.09 -3.25 1.97
CA LEU A 76 -8.78 -3.31 3.41
C LEU A 76 -9.69 -4.32 4.13
N LYS A 77 -10.96 -4.40 3.72
CA LYS A 77 -11.89 -5.42 4.21
C LYS A 77 -11.45 -6.83 3.81
N GLU A 78 -11.07 -7.03 2.55
CA GLU A 78 -10.52 -8.30 2.06
C GLU A 78 -9.22 -8.68 2.79
N LEU A 79 -8.32 -7.70 3.06
CA LEU A 79 -7.12 -7.93 3.87
C LEU A 79 -7.48 -8.40 5.29
N ARG A 80 -8.46 -7.77 5.91
CA ARG A 80 -8.88 -8.09 7.28
C ARG A 80 -9.53 -9.46 7.38
N TYR A 81 -10.43 -9.83 6.46
CA TYR A 81 -11.26 -11.03 6.61
C TYR A 81 -10.69 -12.24 5.88
N ASP A 82 -10.11 -12.06 4.70
CA ASP A 82 -9.65 -13.17 3.87
C ASP A 82 -8.16 -13.46 4.08
N ASN A 83 -7.41 -12.49 4.60
CA ASN A 83 -5.97 -12.57 4.81
C ASN A 83 -5.54 -12.39 6.27
N THR A 84 -6.42 -12.62 7.22
CA THR A 84 -6.17 -12.42 8.66
C THR A 84 -4.93 -13.17 9.16
N GLY A 85 -4.63 -14.35 8.61
CA GLY A 85 -3.52 -15.20 9.04
C GLY A 85 -2.12 -14.58 8.88
N ILE A 86 -1.97 -13.60 7.97
CA ILE A 86 -0.68 -12.91 7.76
C ILE A 86 -0.50 -11.68 8.65
N ILE A 87 -1.52 -11.27 9.41
CA ILE A 87 -1.49 -10.04 10.22
C ILE A 87 -1.33 -10.39 11.70
N ASN A 88 -0.19 -10.04 12.27
CA ASN A 88 0.15 -10.24 13.68
C ASN A 88 1.09 -9.14 14.18
N LYS A 89 1.58 -9.26 15.42
CA LYS A 89 2.45 -8.26 16.06
C LYS A 89 3.84 -8.09 15.44
N ASP A 90 4.25 -9.02 14.58
CA ASP A 90 5.52 -8.92 13.83
C ASP A 90 5.30 -8.33 12.42
N THR A 91 4.03 -8.14 12.02
CA THR A 91 3.69 -7.63 10.68
C THR A 91 3.82 -6.11 10.62
N THR A 92 4.53 -5.62 9.62
CA THR A 92 4.47 -4.22 9.20
C THR A 92 3.64 -4.13 7.91
N ILE A 93 2.56 -3.36 7.96
CA ILE A 93 1.73 -3.07 6.79
C ILE A 93 2.25 -1.79 6.15
N VAL A 94 2.50 -1.83 4.83
CA VAL A 94 2.86 -0.66 4.04
C VAL A 94 1.87 -0.55 2.88
N MET A 95 1.11 0.53 2.84
CA MET A 95 0.17 0.85 1.77
C MET A 95 0.68 2.06 0.99
N LEU A 96 0.80 1.93 -0.33
CA LEU A 96 1.23 3.00 -1.24
C LEU A 96 0.03 3.45 -2.07
N GLY A 97 -0.33 4.74 -1.96
CA GLY A 97 -1.47 5.29 -2.70
C GLY A 97 -1.86 6.69 -2.23
N ASP A 98 -2.64 7.41 -3.04
CA ASP A 98 -3.05 8.80 -2.79
C ASP A 98 -4.24 8.94 -1.83
N CYS A 99 -4.83 7.83 -1.40
CA CYS A 99 -6.02 7.78 -0.55
C CYS A 99 -7.25 8.49 -1.16
N ARG A 100 -7.36 8.57 -2.49
CA ARG A 100 -8.55 9.10 -3.16
C ARG A 100 -9.58 7.98 -3.32
N ASN A 101 -10.68 8.10 -2.58
CA ASN A 101 -11.62 6.99 -2.38
C ASN A 101 -12.91 7.09 -3.21
N ASN A 102 -13.05 8.14 -4.03
CA ASN A 102 -14.25 8.36 -4.86
C ASN A 102 -15.57 8.27 -4.08
N LYS A 103 -15.57 8.70 -2.81
CA LYS A 103 -16.71 8.64 -1.88
C LYS A 103 -17.24 7.23 -1.60
N ASN A 104 -16.45 6.20 -1.87
CA ASN A 104 -16.75 4.83 -1.49
C ASN A 104 -16.58 4.62 0.03
N TYR A 105 -16.89 3.42 0.50
CA TYR A 105 -16.63 3.01 1.88
C TYR A 105 -15.15 3.23 2.23
N SER A 106 -14.88 3.95 3.31
CA SER A 106 -13.52 4.40 3.64
C SER A 106 -12.60 3.32 4.21
N GLY A 107 -13.16 2.27 4.83
CA GLY A 107 -12.38 1.24 5.50
C GLY A 107 -11.70 1.71 6.80
N VAL A 108 -12.21 2.75 7.43
CA VAL A 108 -11.67 3.30 8.70
C VAL A 108 -11.63 2.25 9.81
N GLU A 109 -12.68 1.43 9.92
CA GLU A 109 -12.74 0.35 10.92
C GLU A 109 -11.68 -0.72 10.67
N GLU A 110 -11.40 -1.01 9.40
CA GLU A 110 -10.34 -1.93 8.99
C GLU A 110 -8.96 -1.36 9.32
N VAL A 111 -8.72 -0.08 9.04
CA VAL A 111 -7.46 0.59 9.41
C VAL A 111 -7.26 0.55 10.92
N GLU A 112 -8.29 0.85 11.71
CA GLU A 112 -8.21 0.80 13.17
C GLU A 112 -7.89 -0.63 13.67
N TRP A 113 -8.57 -1.63 13.13
CA TRP A 113 -8.33 -3.03 13.48
C TRP A 113 -6.92 -3.49 13.09
N LEU A 114 -6.49 -3.18 11.87
CA LEU A 114 -5.17 -3.53 11.35
C LEU A 114 -4.06 -2.84 12.14
N SER A 115 -4.21 -1.55 12.47
CA SER A 115 -3.25 -0.77 13.26
C SER A 115 -3.08 -1.32 14.69
N LYS A 116 -4.16 -1.85 15.29
CA LYS A 116 -4.10 -2.48 16.61
C LYS A 116 -3.43 -3.85 16.58
N ARG A 117 -3.49 -4.57 15.48
CA ARG A 117 -3.02 -5.95 15.36
C ARG A 117 -1.61 -6.06 14.78
N ALA A 118 -1.26 -5.22 13.83
CA ALA A 118 0.09 -5.14 13.27
C ALA A 118 1.06 -4.42 14.20
N SER A 119 2.36 -4.59 13.97
CA SER A 119 3.41 -3.80 14.62
C SER A 119 3.37 -2.34 14.15
N ASN A 120 3.23 -2.16 12.84
CA ASN A 120 3.13 -0.83 12.22
C ASN A 120 2.15 -0.87 11.04
N PHE A 121 1.47 0.24 10.81
CA PHE A 121 0.72 0.48 9.58
C PHE A 121 1.11 1.82 8.99
N PHE A 122 1.84 1.79 7.89
CA PHE A 122 2.28 2.96 7.14
C PHE A 122 1.45 3.16 5.89
N VAL A 123 1.09 4.41 5.62
CA VAL A 123 0.47 4.84 4.35
C VAL A 123 1.42 5.83 3.68
N LEU A 124 1.98 5.46 2.54
CA LEU A 124 2.88 6.28 1.75
C LEU A 124 2.07 7.00 0.68
N ASN A 125 1.82 8.29 0.91
CA ASN A 125 0.93 9.10 0.07
C ASN A 125 1.75 10.09 -0.78
N PRO A 126 1.62 10.08 -2.13
CA PRO A 126 2.33 11.01 -3.00
C PRO A 126 1.79 12.43 -2.97
N ASP A 127 0.52 12.61 -2.56
CA ASP A 127 -0.11 13.92 -2.53
C ASP A 127 0.50 14.84 -1.45
N PRO A 128 0.58 16.14 -1.71
CA PRO A 128 1.06 17.10 -0.71
C PRO A 128 0.08 17.19 0.48
N LEU A 129 0.61 17.50 1.66
CA LEU A 129 -0.13 17.50 2.93
C LEU A 129 -1.42 18.31 2.89
N ASN A 130 -1.45 19.43 2.15
CA ASN A 130 -2.63 20.28 2.02
C ASN A 130 -3.77 19.66 1.18
N LYS A 131 -3.54 18.49 0.58
CA LYS A 131 -4.58 17.72 -0.13
C LYS A 131 -5.21 16.63 0.72
N TRP A 132 -4.58 16.27 1.85
CA TRP A 132 -5.08 15.23 2.74
C TRP A 132 -6.39 15.67 3.40
N GLY A 133 -7.43 14.85 3.29
CA GLY A 133 -8.78 15.19 3.74
C GLY A 133 -9.51 16.20 2.85
N GLN A 134 -8.97 16.55 1.67
CA GLN A 134 -9.64 17.43 0.72
C GLN A 134 -10.31 16.62 -0.41
N GLY A 135 -11.50 17.03 -0.81
CA GLY A 135 -12.27 16.39 -1.88
C GLY A 135 -12.69 14.97 -1.49
N ASP A 136 -12.11 13.97 -2.13
CA ASP A 136 -12.33 12.54 -1.90
C ASP A 136 -11.15 11.84 -1.19
N SER A 137 -10.13 12.58 -0.78
CA SER A 137 -9.00 12.06 -0.01
C SER A 137 -9.41 11.71 1.41
N ILE A 138 -9.07 10.49 1.84
CA ILE A 138 -9.33 9.95 3.19
C ILE A 138 -8.06 9.75 4.01
N ALA A 139 -6.95 10.36 3.60
CA ALA A 139 -5.65 10.20 4.26
C ALA A 139 -5.66 10.67 5.72
N ASP A 140 -6.39 11.75 6.02
CA ASP A 140 -6.57 12.28 7.38
C ASP A 140 -7.39 11.34 8.28
N LEU A 141 -8.36 10.63 7.71
CA LEU A 141 -9.13 9.63 8.43
C LEU A 141 -8.25 8.44 8.83
N TYR A 142 -7.37 8.00 7.93
CA TYR A 142 -6.44 6.90 8.21
C TYR A 142 -5.42 7.27 9.28
N ALA A 143 -4.90 8.52 9.26
CA ALA A 143 -4.02 9.01 10.32
C ALA A 143 -4.73 9.00 11.69
N LYS A 144 -6.00 9.40 11.75
CA LYS A 144 -6.81 9.38 12.97
C LYS A 144 -7.15 7.96 13.45
N SER A 145 -7.14 6.98 12.54
CA SER A 145 -7.45 5.58 12.83
C SER A 145 -6.22 4.73 13.18
N GLY A 146 -5.07 5.36 13.39
CA GLY A 146 -3.86 4.70 13.89
C GLY A 146 -2.82 4.35 12.83
N ALA A 147 -3.06 4.63 11.55
CA ALA A 147 -2.02 4.52 10.53
C ALA A 147 -1.07 5.72 10.58
N THR A 148 0.22 5.48 10.35
CA THR A 148 1.20 6.55 10.16
C THR A 148 1.21 6.95 8.68
N VAL A 149 0.61 8.08 8.35
CA VAL A 149 0.59 8.58 6.97
C VAL A 149 1.84 9.43 6.72
N CYS A 150 2.64 9.05 5.72
CA CYS A 150 3.88 9.72 5.32
C CYS A 150 3.75 10.24 3.90
N ARG A 151 4.22 11.47 3.65
CA ARG A 151 4.34 11.95 2.27
C ARG A 151 5.54 11.30 1.60
N VAL A 152 5.29 10.62 0.47
CA VAL A 152 6.31 9.96 -0.36
C VAL A 152 5.98 10.23 -1.82
N SER A 153 6.62 11.21 -2.42
CA SER A 153 6.37 11.67 -3.80
C SER A 153 7.54 11.43 -4.75
N SER A 154 8.66 10.93 -4.23
CA SER A 154 9.89 10.68 -4.98
C SER A 154 10.64 9.45 -4.46
N THR A 155 11.61 8.97 -5.23
CA THR A 155 12.53 7.92 -4.80
C THR A 155 13.32 8.33 -3.55
N GLN A 156 13.72 9.61 -3.45
CA GLN A 156 14.42 10.12 -2.29
C GLN A 156 13.55 10.09 -1.02
N ASP A 157 12.27 10.47 -1.11
CA ASP A 157 11.33 10.38 0.01
C ASP A 157 11.19 8.92 0.47
N LEU A 158 11.13 7.98 -0.48
CA LEU A 158 11.02 6.56 -0.19
C LEU A 158 12.27 6.03 0.54
N LEU A 159 13.48 6.42 0.10
CA LEU A 159 14.72 6.05 0.77
C LEU A 159 14.76 6.61 2.21
N THR A 160 14.38 7.86 2.40
CA THR A 160 14.29 8.49 3.73
C THR A 160 13.30 7.76 4.64
N PHE A 161 12.13 7.35 4.08
CA PHE A 161 11.17 6.53 4.82
C PHE A 161 11.79 5.20 5.27
N LEU A 162 12.48 4.50 4.37
CA LEU A 162 13.11 3.20 4.66
C LEU A 162 14.15 3.30 5.77
N GLU A 163 15.02 4.31 5.72
CA GLU A 163 16.01 4.57 6.76
C GLU A 163 15.32 4.79 8.11
N SER A 164 14.28 5.63 8.15
CA SER A 164 13.53 5.93 9.37
C SER A 164 12.76 4.71 9.92
N ALA A 165 12.20 3.87 9.06
CA ALA A 165 11.47 2.67 9.44
C ALA A 165 12.40 1.57 9.98
N SER A 166 13.63 1.48 9.45
CA SER A 166 14.66 0.54 9.92
C SER A 166 15.13 0.85 11.35
N LEU A 167 15.29 2.12 11.67
CA LEU A 167 15.72 2.57 12.99
C LEU A 167 14.68 2.26 14.09
N ARG A 168 13.40 2.20 13.75
CA ARG A 168 12.32 1.89 14.70
C ARG A 168 12.25 0.40 15.12
N LYS A 169 12.94 -0.50 14.42
CA LYS A 169 13.03 -1.93 14.79
C LYS A 169 14.06 -2.21 15.89
N HIS A 170 14.93 -1.25 16.20
CA HIS A 170 16.03 -1.41 17.15
C HIS A 170 15.88 -0.54 18.41
N ALA A 171 14.77 0.14 18.56
CA ALA A 171 14.39 0.91 19.76
C ALA A 171 13.27 0.19 20.54
#